data_6a850030007eaceb3227568a726f03cb
#
_entry.id   6a850030007eaceb3227568a726f03cb
#
_cell.length_a   1.000
_cell.length_b   1.000
_cell.length_c   1.000
_cell.angle_alpha   90.00
_cell.angle_beta   90.00
_cell.angle_gamma   90.00
#
_symmetry.space_group_name_H-M   'P 1'
#
loop_
_entity.id
_entity.type
_entity.pdbx_description
1 polymer ?
#
loop_
_entity_poly.entity_id
_entity_poly.type
_entity_poly.pdbx_seq_one_letter_code
_entity_poly.pdbx_strand_id
1 'polypeptide(L)'
;MKKTNCFKTIILLFLTLLMCFTFTSCSLTYSVIKHFSNTPPEPTIKYAEFPFELVYELNGKTVQINDVFVCEYDGIFWSTNMGYERDWKGYVKSTGESYLFIAGEDKKDGLYFALGSPNIYMGDSDCSDIEGTVMQIEWVDGGKNLWYKYRSDEEIWEKYKFKVISYTPSQPIENTFE
;
A
#
# COMPACT_ATOMS: atom_id res chain seq x y z
N MET A 1 57.77 7.39 32.11
CA MET A 1 56.88 6.49 31.29
C MET A 1 55.40 6.53 31.65
N LYS A 2 54.81 7.57 32.23
CA LYS A 2 53.35 7.65 32.57
C LYS A 2 52.49 8.50 31.61
N LYS A 3 53.07 9.36 30.76
CA LYS A 3 52.33 10.27 29.86
C LYS A 3 51.67 9.60 28.63
N THR A 4 52.23 8.50 28.12
CA THR A 4 51.71 7.80 26.94
C THR A 4 50.42 7.02 27.21
N ASN A 5 50.17 6.60 28.44
CA ASN A 5 48.93 5.86 28.77
C ASN A 5 47.73 6.81 28.93
N CYS A 6 47.93 8.01 29.43
CA CYS A 6 46.88 9.01 29.58
C CYS A 6 46.34 9.47 28.22
N PHE A 7 47.23 9.67 27.24
CA PHE A 7 46.86 10.08 25.89
C PHE A 7 46.05 8.98 25.14
N LYS A 8 46.48 7.71 25.28
CA LYS A 8 45.74 6.57 24.71
C LYS A 8 44.35 6.42 25.32
N THR A 9 44.22 6.65 26.64
CA THR A 9 42.91 6.57 27.32
C THR A 9 41.97 7.69 26.89
N ILE A 10 42.50 8.90 26.67
CA ILE A 10 41.71 10.03 26.16
C ILE A 10 41.20 9.77 24.74
N ILE A 11 42.06 9.23 23.85
CA ILE A 11 41.64 8.87 22.49
C ILE A 11 40.57 7.77 22.50
N LEU A 12 40.71 6.76 23.34
CA LEU A 12 39.76 5.67 23.46
C LEU A 12 38.39 6.18 23.95
N LEU A 13 38.38 7.08 24.96
CA LEU A 13 37.17 7.74 25.45
C LEU A 13 36.51 8.61 24.38
N PHE A 14 37.29 9.32 23.57
CA PHE A 14 36.77 10.13 22.48
C PHE A 14 36.15 9.29 21.38
N LEU A 15 36.79 8.15 21.02
CA LEU A 15 36.28 7.19 20.05
C LEU A 15 35.00 6.50 20.53
N THR A 16 34.90 6.13 21.79
CA THR A 16 33.67 5.55 22.36
C THR A 16 32.54 6.58 22.40
N LEU A 17 32.83 7.83 22.75
CA LEU A 17 31.88 8.92 22.73
C LEU A 17 31.37 9.18 21.31
N LEU A 18 32.24 9.18 20.30
CA LEU A 18 31.91 9.34 18.89
C LEU A 18 31.00 8.19 18.39
N MET A 19 31.32 6.95 18.77
CA MET A 19 30.46 5.79 18.46
C MET A 19 29.09 5.90 19.11
N CYS A 20 28.99 6.33 20.37
CA CYS A 20 27.71 6.56 21.04
C CYS A 20 26.85 7.60 20.28
N PHE A 21 27.45 8.69 19.80
CA PHE A 21 26.76 9.70 19.02
C PHE A 21 26.26 9.18 17.67
N THR A 22 26.97 8.27 17.01
CA THR A 22 26.50 7.71 15.73
C THR A 22 25.32 6.75 15.89
N PHE A 23 25.25 5.99 16.98
CA PHE A 23 24.14 5.08 17.24
C PHE A 23 22.87 5.76 17.76
N THR A 24 22.98 6.92 18.42
CA THR A 24 21.81 7.66 18.91
C THR A 24 21.21 8.61 17.87
N SER A 25 21.93 8.92 16.79
CA SER A 25 21.50 9.90 15.80
C SER A 25 20.27 9.46 14.98
N CYS A 26 20.12 8.17 14.68
CA CYS A 26 18.97 7.69 13.89
C CYS A 26 17.63 7.86 14.61
N SER A 27 17.53 7.51 15.89
CA SER A 27 16.25 7.59 16.62
C SER A 27 15.86 9.03 16.98
N LEU A 28 16.87 9.88 17.27
CA LEU A 28 16.66 11.30 17.56
C LEU A 28 16.20 12.06 16.29
N THR A 29 16.85 11.81 15.15
CA THR A 29 16.46 12.41 13.87
C THR A 29 15.02 12.04 13.48
N TYR A 30 14.64 10.79 13.65
CA TYR A 30 13.27 10.32 13.40
C TYR A 30 12.24 11.06 14.27
N SER A 31 12.49 11.17 15.58
CA SER A 31 11.59 11.86 16.51
C SER A 31 11.47 13.35 16.21
N VAL A 32 12.59 13.99 15.82
CA VAL A 32 12.61 15.41 15.46
C VAL A 32 11.85 15.64 14.17
N ILE A 33 12.08 14.85 13.12
CA ILE A 33 11.36 14.96 11.84
C ILE A 33 9.87 14.76 12.07
N LYS A 34 9.46 13.74 12.81
CA LYS A 34 8.05 13.49 13.12
C LYS A 34 7.40 14.67 13.85
N HIS A 35 8.11 15.31 14.78
CA HIS A 35 7.59 16.44 15.56
C HIS A 35 7.40 17.72 14.73
N PHE A 36 8.24 17.93 13.71
CA PHE A 36 8.16 19.10 12.83
C PHE A 36 7.37 18.86 11.55
N SER A 37 6.93 17.64 11.28
CA SER A 37 6.07 17.36 10.13
C SER A 37 4.65 17.83 10.42
N ASN A 38 4.09 18.60 9.51
CA ASN A 38 2.70 19.02 9.60
C ASN A 38 1.79 17.83 9.28
N THR A 39 0.74 17.65 10.06
CA THR A 39 -0.34 16.73 9.72
C THR A 39 -1.13 17.30 8.55
N PRO A 40 -1.44 16.49 7.53
CA PRO A 40 -2.28 16.94 6.44
C PRO A 40 -3.70 17.25 6.98
N PRO A 41 -4.40 18.23 6.41
CA PRO A 41 -5.77 18.52 6.79
C PRO A 41 -6.68 17.32 6.49
N GLU A 42 -7.77 17.21 7.26
CA GLU A 42 -8.73 16.13 7.05
C GLU A 42 -9.54 16.34 5.77
N PRO A 43 -10.00 15.24 5.12
CA PRO A 43 -10.88 15.34 3.97
C PRO A 43 -12.29 15.77 4.39
N THR A 44 -12.94 16.58 3.57
CA THR A 44 -14.33 16.97 3.77
C THR A 44 -15.27 15.78 3.49
N ILE A 45 -14.97 15.01 2.43
CA ILE A 45 -15.71 13.80 2.10
C ILE A 45 -14.91 12.61 2.61
N LYS A 46 -15.43 11.93 3.64
CA LYS A 46 -14.75 10.81 4.32
C LYS A 46 -15.24 9.42 3.89
N TYR A 47 -16.28 9.36 3.07
CA TYR A 47 -16.89 8.14 2.58
C TYR A 47 -17.48 8.37 1.20
N ALA A 48 -17.23 7.44 0.28
CA ALA A 48 -17.90 7.43 -1.02
C ALA A 48 -18.01 6.01 -1.60
N GLU A 49 -18.98 5.83 -2.48
CA GLU A 49 -19.27 4.58 -3.16
C GLU A 49 -19.08 4.75 -4.67
N PHE A 50 -18.33 3.84 -5.27
CA PHE A 50 -17.94 3.88 -6.67
C PHE A 50 -18.40 2.62 -7.40
N PRO A 51 -19.55 2.64 -8.09
CA PRO A 51 -19.96 1.53 -8.94
C PRO A 51 -18.90 1.23 -9.99
N PHE A 52 -18.68 -0.04 -10.26
CA PHE A 52 -17.79 -0.51 -11.33
C PHE A 52 -18.36 -1.70 -12.06
N GLU A 53 -17.89 -1.90 -13.27
CA GLU A 53 -18.10 -3.10 -14.06
C GLU A 53 -16.75 -3.74 -14.41
N LEU A 54 -16.62 -5.04 -14.16
CA LEU A 54 -15.49 -5.86 -14.60
C LEU A 54 -16.00 -7.01 -15.45
N VAL A 55 -15.52 -7.09 -16.70
CA VAL A 55 -15.77 -8.22 -17.59
C VAL A 55 -14.47 -8.95 -17.86
N TYR A 56 -14.45 -10.24 -17.64
CA TYR A 56 -13.28 -11.08 -17.87
C TYR A 56 -13.66 -12.44 -18.46
N GLU A 57 -12.68 -13.10 -19.05
CA GLU A 57 -12.75 -14.50 -19.46
C GLU A 57 -12.00 -15.37 -18.46
N LEU A 58 -12.64 -16.47 -18.05
CA LEU A 58 -12.05 -17.50 -17.20
C LEU A 58 -12.41 -18.89 -17.73
N ASN A 59 -11.41 -19.68 -18.11
CA ASN A 59 -11.60 -21.02 -18.68
C ASN A 59 -12.57 -21.04 -19.89
N GLY A 60 -12.47 -20.03 -20.77
CA GLY A 60 -13.32 -19.88 -21.97
C GLY A 60 -14.75 -19.41 -21.69
N LYS A 61 -15.05 -18.98 -20.46
CA LYS A 61 -16.35 -18.42 -20.09
C LYS A 61 -16.20 -16.94 -19.77
N THR A 62 -17.06 -16.13 -20.32
CA THR A 62 -17.17 -14.71 -19.99
C THR A 62 -17.94 -14.55 -18.68
N VAL A 63 -17.37 -13.81 -17.74
CA VAL A 63 -17.96 -13.43 -16.46
C VAL A 63 -18.05 -11.91 -16.39
N GLN A 64 -19.19 -11.41 -15.94
CA GLN A 64 -19.41 -9.98 -15.69
C GLN A 64 -19.73 -9.77 -14.21
N ILE A 65 -19.01 -8.84 -13.57
CA ILE A 65 -19.24 -8.41 -12.20
C ILE A 65 -19.66 -6.94 -12.23
N ASN A 66 -20.80 -6.65 -11.61
CA ASN A 66 -21.25 -5.29 -11.31
C ASN A 66 -21.33 -5.17 -9.79
N ASP A 67 -20.51 -4.29 -9.20
CA ASP A 67 -20.45 -4.10 -7.77
C ASP A 67 -20.04 -2.66 -7.44
N VAL A 68 -19.79 -2.39 -6.17
CA VAL A 68 -19.43 -1.07 -5.68
C VAL A 68 -18.10 -1.17 -4.93
N PHE A 69 -17.16 -0.32 -5.29
CA PHE A 69 -15.95 -0.10 -4.51
C PHE A 69 -16.22 1.01 -3.49
N VAL A 70 -16.08 0.69 -2.22
CA VAL A 70 -16.29 1.62 -1.11
C VAL A 70 -14.95 2.17 -0.67
N CYS A 71 -14.86 3.49 -0.50
CA CYS A 71 -13.68 4.15 0.04
C CYS A 71 -14.03 4.90 1.30
N GLU A 72 -13.27 4.68 2.37
CA GLU A 72 -13.46 5.28 3.70
C GLU A 72 -12.16 5.87 4.22
N TYR A 73 -12.25 7.05 4.83
CA TYR A 73 -11.14 7.68 5.53
C TYR A 73 -10.84 6.95 6.84
N ASP A 74 -9.61 6.45 6.99
CA ASP A 74 -9.17 5.69 8.18
C ASP A 74 -8.22 6.49 9.09
N GLY A 75 -8.08 7.78 8.83
CA GLY A 75 -7.25 8.65 9.66
C GLY A 75 -5.94 9.06 9.01
N ILE A 76 -4.93 9.25 9.84
CA ILE A 76 -3.60 9.70 9.42
C ILE A 76 -2.57 8.70 9.93
N PHE A 77 -1.69 8.26 9.05
CA PHE A 77 -0.55 7.45 9.44
C PHE A 77 0.78 8.18 9.19
N TRP A 78 1.84 7.71 9.84
CA TRP A 78 3.18 8.22 9.63
C TRP A 78 3.99 7.28 8.75
N SER A 79 4.49 7.81 7.63
CA SER A 79 5.45 7.14 6.75
C SER A 79 6.85 7.71 6.98
N THR A 80 7.88 6.86 7.05
CA THR A 80 9.27 7.30 7.20
C THR A 80 9.80 8.07 6.01
N ASN A 81 9.21 7.86 4.83
CA ASN A 81 9.67 8.45 3.58
C ASN A 81 8.89 9.71 3.19
N MET A 82 7.62 9.82 3.58
CA MET A 82 6.71 10.87 3.12
C MET A 82 6.14 11.73 4.26
N GLY A 83 6.36 11.33 5.54
CA GLY A 83 5.80 12.05 6.68
C GLY A 83 4.39 11.59 7.04
N TYR A 84 3.53 12.51 7.46
CA TYR A 84 2.13 12.21 7.75
C TYR A 84 1.33 12.18 6.45
N GLU A 85 0.60 11.09 6.25
CA GLU A 85 -0.28 10.88 5.10
C GLU A 85 -1.69 10.51 5.57
N ARG A 86 -2.69 10.85 4.76
CA ARG A 86 -4.05 10.37 4.97
C ARG A 86 -4.15 8.90 4.61
N ASP A 87 -4.83 8.13 5.44
CA ASP A 87 -5.09 6.72 5.23
C ASP A 87 -6.51 6.51 4.71
N TRP A 88 -6.63 5.71 3.67
CA TRP A 88 -7.89 5.39 3.01
C TRP A 88 -8.05 3.89 2.89
N LYS A 89 -9.15 3.37 3.40
CA LYS A 89 -9.57 1.99 3.18
C LYS A 89 -10.40 1.87 1.92
N GLY A 90 -10.10 0.85 1.10
CA GLY A 90 -10.90 0.47 -0.04
C GLY A 90 -11.35 -0.97 0.05
N TYR A 91 -12.63 -1.24 -0.22
CA TYR A 91 -13.17 -2.59 -0.24
C TYR A 91 -14.36 -2.74 -1.18
N VAL A 92 -14.60 -3.96 -1.65
CA VAL A 92 -15.75 -4.32 -2.47
C VAL A 92 -16.96 -4.52 -1.57
N LYS A 93 -18.04 -3.82 -1.84
CA LYS A 93 -19.24 -3.76 -0.98
C LYS A 93 -19.86 -5.13 -0.70
N SER A 94 -19.93 -5.99 -1.71
CA SER A 94 -20.55 -7.31 -1.56
C SER A 94 -19.74 -8.29 -0.73
N THR A 95 -18.40 -8.15 -0.72
CA THR A 95 -17.48 -9.09 -0.07
C THR A 95 -16.81 -8.56 1.19
N GLY A 96 -16.67 -7.23 1.31
CA GLY A 96 -15.88 -6.57 2.34
C GLY A 96 -14.36 -6.73 2.16
N GLU A 97 -13.91 -7.32 1.05
CA GLU A 97 -12.49 -7.58 0.77
C GLU A 97 -11.89 -6.44 -0.07
N SER A 98 -10.62 -6.13 0.15
CA SER A 98 -9.93 -5.07 -0.62
C SER A 98 -9.69 -5.43 -2.08
N TYR A 99 -9.78 -6.70 -2.43
CA TYR A 99 -9.54 -7.22 -3.79
C TYR A 99 -10.62 -8.23 -4.18
N LEU A 100 -10.94 -8.30 -5.47
CA LEU A 100 -11.78 -9.35 -6.01
C LEU A 100 -10.98 -10.64 -6.17
N PHE A 101 -11.40 -11.72 -5.49
CA PHE A 101 -10.88 -13.06 -5.77
C PHE A 101 -11.46 -13.57 -7.09
N ILE A 102 -10.60 -13.94 -8.02
CA ILE A 102 -10.96 -14.40 -9.36
C ILE A 102 -10.87 -15.92 -9.49
N ALA A 103 -9.71 -16.49 -9.13
CA ALA A 103 -9.43 -17.92 -9.29
C ALA A 103 -8.28 -18.36 -8.37
N GLY A 104 -8.24 -19.65 -8.06
CA GLY A 104 -7.20 -20.26 -7.23
C GLY A 104 -7.77 -21.45 -6.46
N GLU A 105 -6.90 -22.25 -5.82
CA GLU A 105 -7.34 -23.37 -4.98
C GLU A 105 -7.97 -22.85 -3.68
N ASP A 106 -7.41 -21.77 -3.14
CA ASP A 106 -7.98 -21.06 -1.99
C ASP A 106 -7.60 -19.57 -2.04
N LYS A 107 -8.10 -18.78 -1.07
CA LYS A 107 -7.77 -17.36 -0.93
C LYS A 107 -6.31 -17.09 -0.52
N LYS A 108 -5.52 -18.12 -0.23
CA LYS A 108 -4.12 -17.97 0.19
C LYS A 108 -3.14 -18.08 -0.99
N ASP A 109 -3.54 -18.74 -2.06
CA ASP A 109 -2.79 -18.79 -3.33
C ASP A 109 -3.79 -18.62 -4.47
N GLY A 110 -4.01 -17.40 -4.88
CA GLY A 110 -5.03 -17.10 -5.86
C GLY A 110 -4.72 -15.91 -6.74
N LEU A 111 -5.52 -15.81 -7.78
CA LEU A 111 -5.57 -14.68 -8.69
C LEU A 111 -6.60 -13.69 -8.19
N TYR A 112 -6.18 -12.43 -8.10
CA TYR A 112 -7.01 -11.33 -7.65
C TYR A 112 -7.02 -10.18 -8.66
N PHE A 113 -8.07 -9.38 -8.58
CA PHE A 113 -8.16 -8.13 -9.30
C PHE A 113 -8.29 -6.98 -8.31
N ALA A 114 -7.31 -6.05 -8.37
CA ALA A 114 -7.32 -4.80 -7.62
C ALA A 114 -8.06 -3.73 -8.43
N LEU A 115 -8.94 -3.00 -7.78
CA LEU A 115 -9.82 -2.01 -8.40
C LEU A 115 -9.16 -0.62 -8.55
N GLY A 116 -7.93 -0.46 -8.08
CA GLY A 116 -7.22 0.80 -8.00
C GLY A 116 -7.03 1.28 -6.56
N SER A 117 -6.38 2.43 -6.40
CA SER A 117 -6.10 3.00 -5.08
C SER A 117 -7.26 3.84 -4.56
N PRO A 118 -7.71 3.66 -3.30
CA PRO A 118 -8.74 4.49 -2.69
C PRO A 118 -8.41 5.99 -2.69
N ASN A 119 -7.13 6.36 -2.58
CA ASN A 119 -6.68 7.76 -2.63
C ASN A 119 -7.08 8.44 -3.95
N ILE A 120 -6.94 7.72 -5.07
CA ILE A 120 -7.31 8.24 -6.40
C ILE A 120 -8.82 8.48 -6.46
N TYR A 121 -9.61 7.50 -6.05
CA TYR A 121 -11.07 7.62 -6.04
C TYR A 121 -11.56 8.78 -5.18
N MET A 122 -10.89 9.02 -4.04
CA MET A 122 -11.26 10.07 -3.10
C MET A 122 -10.65 11.43 -3.40
N GLY A 123 -10.01 11.60 -4.56
CA GLY A 123 -9.41 12.87 -4.98
C GLY A 123 -8.21 13.31 -4.13
N ASP A 124 -7.54 12.36 -3.48
CA ASP A 124 -6.37 12.57 -2.63
C ASP A 124 -5.09 12.06 -3.32
N SER A 125 -4.95 12.36 -4.60
CA SER A 125 -3.80 11.97 -5.41
C SER A 125 -3.68 12.91 -6.60
N ASP A 126 -2.45 13.17 -7.02
CA ASP A 126 -2.17 13.89 -8.27
C ASP A 126 -2.47 13.05 -9.52
N CYS A 127 -2.66 11.74 -9.33
CA CYS A 127 -3.05 10.83 -10.39
C CYS A 127 -4.58 10.77 -10.48
N SER A 128 -5.12 10.91 -11.67
CA SER A 128 -6.57 10.81 -11.93
C SER A 128 -6.96 9.46 -12.57
N ASP A 129 -6.00 8.71 -13.05
CA ASP A 129 -6.25 7.48 -13.80
C ASP A 129 -6.44 6.30 -12.85
N ILE A 130 -7.63 5.70 -12.94
CA ILE A 130 -7.97 4.49 -12.19
C ILE A 130 -7.71 3.28 -13.08
N GLU A 131 -6.69 2.54 -12.75
CA GLU A 131 -6.33 1.31 -13.44
C GLU A 131 -6.59 0.09 -12.56
N GLY A 132 -7.32 -0.89 -13.10
CA GLY A 132 -7.44 -2.20 -12.48
C GLY A 132 -6.19 -3.03 -12.73
N THR A 133 -5.74 -3.74 -11.72
CA THR A 133 -4.52 -4.55 -11.81
C THR A 133 -4.78 -6.00 -11.42
N VAL A 134 -4.33 -6.92 -12.26
CA VAL A 134 -4.33 -8.36 -11.95
C VAL A 134 -3.10 -8.68 -11.11
N MET A 135 -3.29 -9.38 -10.00
CA MET A 135 -2.20 -9.79 -9.13
C MET A 135 -2.39 -11.22 -8.66
N GLN A 136 -1.29 -11.92 -8.50
CA GLN A 136 -1.26 -13.18 -7.77
C GLN A 136 -0.83 -12.90 -6.33
N ILE A 137 -1.58 -13.45 -5.39
CA ILE A 137 -1.27 -13.40 -3.96
C ILE A 137 -0.82 -14.79 -3.55
N GLU A 138 0.35 -14.89 -2.94
CA GLU A 138 0.87 -16.14 -2.35
C GLU A 138 1.18 -15.90 -0.87
N TRP A 139 0.67 -16.76 -0.02
CA TRP A 139 1.05 -16.79 1.38
C TRP A 139 2.26 -17.71 1.56
N VAL A 140 3.34 -17.16 2.08
CA VAL A 140 4.59 -17.85 2.37
C VAL A 140 4.78 -18.01 3.89
N ASP A 141 5.76 -18.81 4.30
CA ASP A 141 6.12 -19.03 5.72
C ASP A 141 4.94 -19.47 6.60
N GLY A 142 4.12 -20.39 6.08
CA GLY A 142 2.96 -20.90 6.80
C GLY A 142 1.85 -19.87 7.01
N GLY A 143 1.74 -18.89 6.11
CA GLY A 143 0.71 -17.88 6.14
C GLY A 143 1.06 -16.62 6.94
N LYS A 144 2.35 -16.43 7.28
CA LYS A 144 2.81 -15.25 8.02
C LYS A 144 3.12 -14.05 7.13
N ASN A 145 3.56 -14.30 5.90
CA ASN A 145 3.91 -13.26 4.94
C ASN A 145 3.06 -13.37 3.69
N LEU A 146 2.60 -12.22 3.20
CA LEU A 146 1.83 -12.09 1.97
C LEU A 146 2.74 -11.52 0.89
N TRP A 147 2.84 -12.22 -0.24
CA TRP A 147 3.60 -11.76 -1.39
C TRP A 147 2.66 -11.44 -2.54
N TYR A 148 2.76 -10.21 -3.06
CA TYR A 148 2.08 -9.80 -4.29
C TYR A 148 3.02 -10.11 -5.44
N LYS A 149 2.62 -11.04 -6.29
CA LYS A 149 3.37 -11.42 -7.46
C LYS A 149 2.64 -10.98 -8.71
N TYR A 150 3.16 -9.94 -9.34
CA TYR A 150 2.68 -9.55 -10.66
C TYR A 150 3.26 -10.50 -11.69
N ARG A 151 2.40 -11.08 -12.52
CA ARG A 151 2.79 -11.94 -13.62
C ARG A 151 2.46 -11.26 -14.93
N SER A 152 3.15 -11.63 -16.02
CA SER A 152 2.73 -11.20 -17.35
C SER A 152 1.37 -11.79 -17.71
N ASP A 153 0.68 -11.16 -18.66
CA ASP A 153 -0.61 -11.63 -19.14
C ASP A 153 -0.53 -13.07 -19.70
N GLU A 154 0.61 -13.42 -20.31
CA GLU A 154 0.87 -14.76 -20.82
C GLU A 154 0.96 -15.80 -19.69
N GLU A 155 1.70 -15.50 -18.60
CA GLU A 155 1.82 -16.39 -17.44
C GLU A 155 0.48 -16.58 -16.74
N ILE A 156 -0.32 -15.50 -16.62
CA ILE A 156 -1.67 -15.54 -16.05
C ILE A 156 -2.58 -16.39 -16.92
N TRP A 157 -2.52 -16.19 -18.23
CA TRP A 157 -3.30 -17.00 -19.17
C TRP A 157 -2.92 -18.48 -19.15
N GLU A 158 -1.62 -18.79 -19.10
CA GLU A 158 -1.17 -20.19 -19.03
C GLU A 158 -1.65 -20.90 -17.77
N LYS A 159 -1.55 -20.23 -16.61
CA LYS A 159 -1.89 -20.84 -15.32
C LYS A 159 -3.40 -20.86 -15.05
N TYR A 160 -4.10 -19.78 -15.31
CA TYR A 160 -5.50 -19.58 -14.87
C TYR A 160 -6.50 -19.54 -16.03
N LYS A 161 -6.04 -19.47 -17.30
CA LYS A 161 -6.90 -19.21 -18.47
C LYS A 161 -7.78 -17.97 -18.25
N PHE A 162 -7.19 -16.94 -17.66
CA PHE A 162 -7.83 -15.68 -17.30
C PHE A 162 -7.35 -14.53 -18.18
N LYS A 163 -8.30 -13.68 -18.59
CA LYS A 163 -8.02 -12.45 -19.33
C LYS A 163 -9.07 -11.39 -19.00
N VAL A 164 -8.65 -10.18 -18.65
CA VAL A 164 -9.53 -9.02 -18.54
C VAL A 164 -10.00 -8.62 -19.95
N ILE A 165 -11.31 -8.48 -20.12
CA ILE A 165 -11.93 -7.98 -21.35
C ILE A 165 -12.14 -6.46 -21.23
N SER A 166 -12.76 -6.02 -20.13
CA SER A 166 -12.95 -4.60 -19.83
C SER A 166 -13.06 -4.37 -18.32
N TYR A 167 -12.61 -3.20 -17.91
CA TYR A 167 -12.83 -2.65 -16.57
C TYR A 167 -13.31 -1.21 -16.71
N THR A 168 -14.47 -0.94 -16.14
CA THR A 168 -15.12 0.38 -16.20
C THR A 168 -15.35 0.87 -14.77
N PRO A 169 -14.37 1.58 -14.17
CA PRO A 169 -14.54 2.21 -12.87
C PRO A 169 -15.37 3.48 -12.96
N SER A 170 -15.97 3.90 -11.85
CA SER A 170 -16.48 5.27 -11.70
C SER A 170 -15.33 6.29 -11.68
N GLN A 171 -15.63 7.52 -12.05
CA GLN A 171 -14.68 8.62 -11.98
C GLN A 171 -14.38 8.99 -10.51
N PRO A 172 -13.16 9.46 -10.22
CA PRO A 172 -12.82 10.05 -8.92
C PRO A 172 -13.75 11.21 -8.55
N ILE A 173 -13.94 11.42 -7.27
CA ILE A 173 -14.62 12.62 -6.78
C ILE A 173 -13.63 13.79 -6.64
N GLU A 174 -14.15 15.01 -6.69
CA GLU A 174 -13.42 16.18 -6.20
C GLU A 174 -13.61 16.26 -4.68
N ASN A 175 -12.53 16.20 -3.93
CA ASN A 175 -12.54 16.33 -2.48
C ASN A 175 -11.79 17.62 -2.07
N THR A 176 -12.16 18.15 -0.91
CA THR A 176 -11.47 19.29 -0.31
C THR A 176 -10.90 18.90 1.04
N PHE A 177 -9.83 19.56 1.44
CA PHE A 177 -9.05 19.21 2.62
C PHE A 177 -8.92 20.45 3.50
N GLU A 178 -9.52 20.43 4.71
CA GLU A 178 -9.58 21.54 5.66
C GLU A 178 -9.01 21.18 7.03
#